data_ddc0fe7a763a8c2875da552d0e27c881
#
_entry.id   ddc0fe7a763a8c2875da552d0e27c881
#
_cell.length_a   1.000
_cell.length_b   1.000
_cell.length_c   1.000
_cell.angle_alpha   90.00
_cell.angle_beta   90.00
_cell.angle_gamma   90.00
#
_symmetry.space_group_name_H-M   'P 1'
#
loop_
_entity.id
_entity.type
_entity.pdbx_description
1 polymer ?
#
loop_
_entity_poly.entity_id
_entity_poly.type
_entity_poly.pdbx_seq_one_letter_code
_entity_poly.pdbx_strand_id
1 'polypeptide(L)'
;MCVNPCNVPLVAKELAGSDVAVCSVVGFPFGTHTTKTKLFETREALDNGADEIDMVINVGRLIQGDEAYVEQEVAALVQLCHERGKILKVIIETCYLNEEQIKAMCSIVESTHADFIKTSTGYGSRGANFEDIELFKKYLKIPAKMKASGGIRTTEDAKRYVESGCSRLGTSNGVSIMEGTKAQEAY
;
A
#
# COMPACT_ATOMS: atom_id res chain seq x y z
N MET A 1 -8.86 -7.11 -5.52
CA MET A 1 -7.76 -8.11 -5.43
C MET A 1 -6.45 -7.43 -5.74
N CYS A 2 -5.33 -7.74 -5.03
CA CYS A 2 -4.03 -7.09 -5.26
C CYS A 2 -3.03 -8.12 -5.81
N VAL A 3 -2.40 -7.81 -6.95
CA VAL A 3 -1.54 -8.73 -7.70
C VAL A 3 -0.30 -8.04 -8.26
N ASN A 4 0.66 -8.83 -8.74
CA ASN A 4 1.79 -8.32 -9.52
C ASN A 4 1.34 -7.85 -10.92
N PRO A 5 2.04 -6.90 -11.55
CA PRO A 5 1.64 -6.29 -12.82
C PRO A 5 1.31 -7.29 -13.93
N CYS A 6 2.08 -8.37 -14.06
CA CYS A 6 1.86 -9.39 -15.10
C CYS A 6 0.51 -10.11 -14.99
N ASN A 7 -0.15 -10.09 -13.83
CA ASN A 7 -1.44 -10.74 -13.60
C ASN A 7 -2.63 -9.78 -13.74
N VAL A 8 -2.40 -8.47 -13.90
CA VAL A 8 -3.48 -7.48 -13.98
C VAL A 8 -4.47 -7.77 -15.10
N PRO A 9 -4.05 -8.08 -16.36
CA PRO A 9 -5.01 -8.34 -17.43
C PRO A 9 -5.92 -9.54 -17.14
N LEU A 10 -5.36 -10.61 -16.55
CA LEU A 10 -6.13 -11.79 -16.17
C LEU A 10 -7.15 -11.45 -15.09
N VAL A 11 -6.70 -10.79 -14.01
CA VAL A 11 -7.56 -10.46 -12.86
C VAL A 11 -8.64 -9.45 -13.27
N ALA A 12 -8.33 -8.47 -14.09
CA ALA A 12 -9.30 -7.51 -14.62
C ALA A 12 -10.40 -8.22 -15.43
N LYS A 13 -10.04 -9.21 -16.24
CA LYS A 13 -10.99 -10.01 -16.99
C LYS A 13 -11.89 -10.85 -16.08
N GLU A 14 -11.29 -11.57 -15.11
CA GLU A 14 -12.02 -12.48 -14.20
C GLU A 14 -12.94 -11.73 -13.22
N LEU A 15 -12.59 -10.48 -12.86
CA LEU A 15 -13.40 -9.65 -11.97
C LEU A 15 -14.39 -8.72 -12.71
N ALA A 16 -14.44 -8.79 -14.03
CA ALA A 16 -15.34 -7.96 -14.82
C ALA A 16 -16.81 -8.17 -14.40
N GLY A 17 -17.51 -7.07 -14.11
CA GLY A 17 -18.89 -7.10 -13.63
C GLY A 17 -19.05 -7.37 -12.12
N SER A 18 -17.98 -7.46 -11.38
CA SER A 18 -18.00 -7.52 -9.91
C SER A 18 -17.65 -6.15 -9.28
N ASP A 19 -17.98 -5.97 -8.00
CA ASP A 19 -17.60 -4.79 -7.22
C ASP A 19 -16.16 -4.87 -6.65
N VAL A 20 -15.37 -5.86 -7.04
CA VAL A 20 -14.03 -6.09 -6.51
C VAL A 20 -13.00 -5.35 -7.36
N ALA A 21 -12.39 -4.30 -6.79
CA ALA A 21 -11.34 -3.53 -7.46
C ALA A 21 -10.08 -4.36 -7.74
N VAL A 22 -9.48 -4.12 -8.90
CA VAL A 22 -8.19 -4.67 -9.30
C VAL A 22 -7.08 -3.73 -8.83
N CYS A 23 -6.16 -4.23 -8.03
CA CYS A 23 -5.02 -3.47 -7.53
C CYS A 23 -3.72 -4.08 -8.06
N SER A 24 -2.81 -3.23 -8.56
CA SER A 24 -1.45 -3.63 -8.91
C SER A 24 -0.43 -3.05 -7.95
N VAL A 25 0.65 -3.79 -7.70
CA VAL A 25 1.82 -3.24 -7.02
C VAL A 25 2.77 -2.58 -8.02
N VAL A 26 3.54 -1.57 -7.57
CA VAL A 26 4.52 -0.82 -8.38
C VAL A 26 5.81 -0.60 -7.57
N GLY A 27 6.97 -0.75 -8.22
CA GLY A 27 8.28 -0.68 -7.54
C GLY A 27 8.48 -1.77 -6.50
N PHE A 28 7.75 -2.85 -6.60
CA PHE A 28 7.58 -3.85 -5.55
C PHE A 28 8.61 -4.99 -5.63
N PRO A 29 9.13 -5.52 -4.49
CA PRO A 29 8.81 -5.10 -3.12
C PRO A 29 9.77 -4.05 -2.53
N PHE A 30 10.90 -3.75 -3.18
CA PHE A 30 12.01 -3.00 -2.58
C PHE A 30 11.93 -1.47 -2.74
N GLY A 31 11.10 -0.97 -3.63
CA GLY A 31 10.98 0.48 -3.90
C GLY A 31 12.20 1.13 -4.55
N THR A 32 13.19 0.35 -4.97
CA THR A 32 14.50 0.85 -5.48
C THR A 32 14.49 1.26 -6.95
N HIS A 33 13.40 1.04 -7.66
CA HIS A 33 13.24 1.53 -9.04
C HIS A 33 13.25 3.07 -9.09
N THR A 34 13.71 3.61 -10.21
CA THR A 34 13.61 5.06 -10.41
C THR A 34 12.15 5.50 -10.51
N THR A 35 11.85 6.76 -10.17
CA THR A 35 10.51 7.33 -10.32
C THR A 35 9.98 7.16 -11.77
N LYS A 36 10.85 7.34 -12.77
CA LYS A 36 10.48 7.13 -14.18
C LYS A 36 10.02 5.69 -14.47
N THR A 37 10.70 4.70 -13.90
CA THR A 37 10.30 3.29 -14.04
C THR A 37 8.97 3.02 -13.33
N LYS A 38 8.78 3.51 -12.10
CA LYS A 38 7.51 3.37 -11.38
C LYS A 38 6.33 4.03 -12.11
N LEU A 39 6.56 5.19 -12.73
CA LEU A 39 5.55 5.83 -13.59
C LEU A 39 5.19 4.99 -14.82
N PHE A 40 6.18 4.32 -15.43
CA PHE A 40 5.93 3.40 -16.53
C PHE A 40 5.12 2.18 -16.09
N GLU A 41 5.53 1.52 -14.99
CA GLU A 41 4.79 0.40 -14.39
C GLU A 41 3.34 0.80 -14.03
N THR A 42 3.15 2.01 -13.47
CA THR A 42 1.84 2.53 -13.13
C THR A 42 0.95 2.68 -14.37
N ARG A 43 1.47 3.31 -15.45
CA ARG A 43 0.72 3.46 -16.71
C ARG A 43 0.31 2.10 -17.27
N GLU A 44 1.26 1.19 -17.38
CA GLU A 44 1.00 -0.16 -17.89
C GLU A 44 -0.05 -0.91 -17.07
N ALA A 45 0.04 -0.85 -15.72
CA ALA A 45 -0.95 -1.48 -14.86
C ALA A 45 -2.35 -0.87 -15.04
N LEU A 46 -2.45 0.45 -15.13
CA LEU A 46 -3.73 1.15 -15.37
C LEU A 46 -4.29 0.86 -16.76
N ASP A 47 -3.45 0.82 -17.79
CA ASP A 47 -3.86 0.47 -19.17
C ASP A 47 -4.35 -0.98 -19.27
N ASN A 48 -3.83 -1.86 -18.43
CA ASN A 48 -4.21 -3.26 -18.30
C ASN A 48 -5.45 -3.50 -17.42
N GLY A 49 -6.04 -2.44 -16.84
CA GLY A 49 -7.32 -2.53 -16.10
C GLY A 49 -7.19 -2.48 -14.58
N ALA A 50 -6.06 -2.03 -14.03
CA ALA A 50 -5.98 -1.77 -12.60
C ALA A 50 -6.83 -0.55 -12.19
N ASP A 51 -7.54 -0.67 -11.07
CA ASP A 51 -8.33 0.40 -10.45
C ASP A 51 -7.57 1.11 -9.36
N GLU A 52 -6.61 0.44 -8.74
CA GLU A 52 -5.83 0.91 -7.61
C GLU A 52 -4.36 0.53 -7.79
N ILE A 53 -3.47 1.38 -7.31
CA ILE A 53 -2.01 1.16 -7.33
C ILE A 53 -1.47 1.18 -5.90
N ASP A 54 -0.72 0.15 -5.52
CA ASP A 54 0.06 0.06 -4.29
C ASP A 54 1.54 0.26 -4.63
N MET A 55 2.07 1.49 -4.54
CA MET A 55 3.47 1.78 -4.81
C MET A 55 4.34 1.60 -3.57
N VAL A 56 5.57 1.12 -3.74
CA VAL A 56 6.59 1.13 -2.68
C VAL A 56 7.49 2.36 -2.86
N ILE A 57 7.64 3.16 -1.79
CA ILE A 57 8.58 4.30 -1.81
C ILE A 57 10.02 3.85 -1.95
N ASN A 58 10.92 4.76 -2.30
CA ASN A 58 12.35 4.49 -2.16
C ASN A 58 12.76 4.62 -0.69
N VAL A 59 12.66 3.52 0.06
CA VAL A 59 12.95 3.46 1.51
C VAL A 59 14.38 3.90 1.81
N GLY A 60 15.33 3.54 0.95
CA GLY A 60 16.74 3.94 1.12
C GLY A 60 16.92 5.45 1.07
N ARG A 61 16.22 6.16 0.16
CA ARG A 61 16.24 7.62 0.10
C ARG A 61 15.65 8.25 1.35
N LEU A 62 14.53 7.73 1.84
CA LEU A 62 13.92 8.23 3.06
C LEU A 62 14.85 8.08 4.27
N ILE A 63 15.49 6.91 4.43
CA ILE A 63 16.44 6.65 5.53
C ILE A 63 17.66 7.58 5.46
N GLN A 64 18.10 7.97 4.25
CA GLN A 64 19.18 8.93 4.04
C GLN A 64 18.76 10.39 4.27
N GLY A 65 17.49 10.66 4.59
CA GLY A 65 16.96 12.01 4.80
C GLY A 65 16.59 12.75 3.51
N ASP A 66 16.54 12.06 2.36
CA ASP A 66 16.15 12.66 1.07
C ASP A 66 14.61 12.62 0.91
N GLU A 67 13.92 13.30 1.83
CA GLU A 67 12.45 13.40 1.85
C GLU A 67 11.92 14.07 0.59
N ALA A 68 12.63 15.06 0.07
CA ALA A 68 12.23 15.77 -1.14
C ALA A 68 12.14 14.84 -2.37
N TYR A 69 13.06 13.88 -2.50
CA TYR A 69 13.00 12.87 -3.56
C TYR A 69 11.73 11.99 -3.38
N VAL A 70 11.47 11.54 -2.15
CA VAL A 70 10.31 10.67 -1.87
C VAL A 70 9.00 11.42 -2.11
N GLU A 71 8.91 12.68 -1.70
CA GLU A 71 7.73 13.51 -1.93
C GLU A 71 7.47 13.72 -3.42
N GLN A 72 8.50 14.04 -4.21
CA GLN A 72 8.37 14.18 -5.67
C GLN A 72 7.96 12.88 -6.34
N GLU A 73 8.51 11.74 -5.89
CA GLU A 73 8.13 10.41 -6.38
C GLU A 73 6.64 10.14 -6.12
N VAL A 74 6.18 10.31 -4.89
CA VAL A 74 4.78 10.09 -4.51
C VAL A 74 3.87 11.04 -5.28
N ALA A 75 4.19 12.34 -5.33
CA ALA A 75 3.38 13.35 -6.03
C ALA A 75 3.20 13.00 -7.52
N ALA A 76 4.27 12.55 -8.18
CA ALA A 76 4.21 12.19 -9.60
C ALA A 76 3.29 10.98 -9.86
N LEU A 77 3.29 9.98 -8.97
CA LEU A 77 2.41 8.82 -9.10
C LEU A 77 0.96 9.15 -8.70
N VAL A 78 0.75 10.00 -7.68
CA VAL A 78 -0.58 10.52 -7.32
C VAL A 78 -1.21 11.23 -8.51
N GLN A 79 -0.46 12.16 -9.12
CA GLN A 79 -0.94 12.90 -10.29
C GLN A 79 -1.39 11.94 -11.40
N LEU A 80 -0.55 10.97 -11.74
CA LEU A 80 -0.86 9.99 -12.80
C LEU A 80 -2.11 9.15 -12.49
N CYS A 81 -2.28 8.70 -11.23
CA CYS A 81 -3.45 7.93 -10.83
C CYS A 81 -4.71 8.80 -10.84
N HIS A 82 -4.65 10.00 -10.27
CA HIS A 82 -5.80 10.90 -10.16
C HIS A 82 -6.26 11.45 -11.52
N GLU A 83 -5.36 11.71 -12.47
CA GLU A 83 -5.72 12.07 -13.86
C GLU A 83 -6.58 10.99 -14.53
N ARG A 84 -6.50 9.75 -14.08
CA ARG A 84 -7.29 8.61 -14.55
C ARG A 84 -8.45 8.23 -13.62
N GLY A 85 -8.71 9.01 -12.56
CA GLY A 85 -9.73 8.71 -11.55
C GLY A 85 -9.45 7.46 -10.73
N LYS A 86 -8.16 7.11 -10.54
CA LYS A 86 -7.70 5.91 -9.84
C LYS A 86 -7.04 6.24 -8.52
N ILE A 87 -6.95 5.24 -7.64
CA ILE A 87 -6.47 5.36 -6.25
C ILE A 87 -4.99 4.99 -6.16
N LEU A 88 -4.19 5.80 -5.44
CA LEU A 88 -2.83 5.47 -5.06
C LEU A 88 -2.72 5.16 -3.56
N LYS A 89 -2.06 4.05 -3.23
CA LYS A 89 -1.67 3.69 -1.86
C LYS A 89 -0.15 3.65 -1.76
N VAL A 90 0.40 4.29 -0.73
CA VAL A 90 1.84 4.47 -0.53
C VAL A 90 2.33 3.48 0.52
N ILE A 91 3.06 2.45 0.08
CA ILE A 91 3.72 1.49 0.98
C ILE A 91 5.02 2.12 1.48
N ILE A 92 5.11 2.34 2.79
CA ILE A 92 6.28 2.96 3.41
C ILE A 92 7.26 1.97 4.03
N GLU A 93 6.90 0.70 4.13
CA GLU A 93 7.68 -0.41 4.72
C GLU A 93 8.15 -0.10 6.15
N THR A 94 7.21 0.03 7.04
CA THR A 94 7.40 0.49 8.43
C THR A 94 8.46 -0.28 9.22
N CYS A 95 8.73 -1.54 8.86
CA CYS A 95 9.73 -2.35 9.55
C CYS A 95 11.18 -1.81 9.44
N TYR A 96 11.44 -0.90 8.51
CA TYR A 96 12.76 -0.26 8.32
C TYR A 96 12.81 1.19 8.83
N LEU A 97 11.70 1.72 9.31
CA LEU A 97 11.57 3.14 9.66
C LEU A 97 11.47 3.35 11.17
N ASN A 98 12.04 4.46 11.64
CA ASN A 98 11.81 4.98 12.97
C ASN A 98 10.58 5.94 12.99
N GLU A 99 10.20 6.39 14.20
CA GLU A 99 9.02 7.25 14.39
C GLU A 99 9.11 8.57 13.59
N GLU A 100 10.27 9.23 13.54
CA GLU A 100 10.43 10.49 12.80
C GLU A 100 10.27 10.27 11.28
N GLN A 101 10.76 9.17 10.75
CA GLN A 101 10.59 8.81 9.34
C GLN A 101 9.13 8.46 9.01
N ILE A 102 8.43 7.76 9.92
CA ILE A 102 6.99 7.49 9.77
C ILE A 102 6.20 8.81 9.78
N LYS A 103 6.55 9.73 10.69
CA LYS A 103 5.95 11.07 10.75
C LYS A 103 6.19 11.87 9.48
N ALA A 104 7.42 11.86 8.95
CA ALA A 104 7.72 12.49 7.67
C ALA A 104 6.88 11.92 6.53
N MET A 105 6.71 10.59 6.49
CA MET A 105 5.85 9.94 5.49
C MET A 105 4.37 10.30 5.64
N CYS A 106 3.86 10.46 6.86
CA CYS A 106 2.50 10.96 7.06
C CYS A 106 2.34 12.36 6.43
N SER A 107 3.31 13.26 6.65
CA SER A 107 3.31 14.60 6.05
C SER A 107 3.39 14.56 4.52
N ILE A 108 4.23 13.69 3.95
CA ILE A 108 4.35 13.52 2.49
C ILE A 108 3.05 12.98 1.89
N VAL A 109 2.43 11.98 2.53
CA VAL A 109 1.13 11.43 2.07
C VAL A 109 0.05 12.52 2.06
N GLU A 110 0.05 13.40 3.07
CA GLU A 110 -0.88 14.52 3.13
C GLU A 110 -0.61 15.59 2.07
N SER A 111 0.64 16.07 1.96
CA SER A 111 1.01 17.14 1.03
C SER A 111 0.80 16.75 -0.43
N THR A 112 0.99 15.47 -0.74
CA THR A 112 0.81 14.90 -2.08
C THR A 112 -0.63 14.48 -2.37
N HIS A 113 -1.52 14.50 -1.38
CA HIS A 113 -2.90 14.03 -1.48
C HIS A 113 -3.02 12.55 -1.91
N ALA A 114 -2.09 11.70 -1.49
CA ALA A 114 -2.21 10.27 -1.70
C ALA A 114 -3.41 9.71 -0.92
N ASP A 115 -4.13 8.74 -1.50
CA ASP A 115 -5.39 8.25 -0.94
C ASP A 115 -5.19 7.38 0.31
N PHE A 116 -4.07 6.67 0.37
CA PHE A 116 -3.73 5.78 1.48
C PHE A 116 -2.25 5.84 1.85
N ILE A 117 -1.99 5.72 3.16
CA ILE A 117 -0.73 5.22 3.68
C ILE A 117 -0.87 3.71 3.97
N LYS A 118 0.13 2.92 3.58
CA LYS A 118 0.15 1.46 3.77
C LYS A 118 1.42 1.05 4.52
N THR A 119 1.29 0.14 5.49
CA THR A 119 2.41 -0.25 6.34
C THR A 119 3.52 -0.98 5.61
N SER A 120 3.19 -2.04 4.87
CA SER A 120 4.20 -3.06 4.52
C SER A 120 3.94 -3.70 3.17
N THR A 121 5.02 -4.21 2.57
CA THR A 121 4.96 -5.09 1.39
C THR A 121 4.56 -6.53 1.76
N GLY A 122 4.94 -6.97 2.96
CA GLY A 122 4.89 -8.37 3.40
C GLY A 122 6.18 -9.15 3.16
N TYR A 123 7.20 -8.50 2.56
CA TYR A 123 8.52 -9.10 2.27
C TYR A 123 9.64 -8.52 3.14
N GLY A 124 9.34 -7.54 3.98
CA GLY A 124 10.26 -6.99 4.97
C GLY A 124 10.46 -7.91 6.17
N SER A 125 11.22 -7.45 7.16
CA SER A 125 11.52 -8.21 8.38
C SER A 125 10.28 -8.48 9.25
N ARG A 126 9.23 -7.66 9.11
CA ARG A 126 7.90 -7.83 9.72
C ARG A 126 6.82 -7.21 8.84
N GLY A 127 5.59 -7.62 9.05
CA GLY A 127 4.41 -6.95 8.50
C GLY A 127 3.91 -5.80 9.40
N ALA A 128 2.61 -5.49 9.28
CA ALA A 128 1.94 -4.49 10.12
C ALA A 128 2.01 -4.88 11.61
N ASN A 129 2.11 -3.87 12.46
CA ASN A 129 1.85 -3.97 13.89
C ASN A 129 0.91 -2.84 14.35
N PHE A 130 0.40 -2.93 15.57
CA PHE A 130 -0.56 -1.95 16.08
C PHE A 130 0.12 -0.62 16.43
N GLU A 131 1.40 -0.65 16.80
CA GLU A 131 2.20 0.53 17.08
C GLU A 131 2.33 1.41 15.84
N ASP A 132 2.55 0.83 14.66
CA ASP A 132 2.59 1.57 13.39
C ASP A 132 1.26 2.28 13.12
N ILE A 133 0.14 1.62 13.39
CA ILE A 133 -1.19 2.21 13.18
C ILE A 133 -1.45 3.37 14.17
N GLU A 134 -1.02 3.24 15.43
CA GLU A 134 -1.12 4.33 16.39
C GLU A 134 -0.25 5.55 15.98
N LEU A 135 0.92 5.31 15.38
CA LEU A 135 1.74 6.39 14.81
C LEU A 135 1.03 7.06 13.62
N PHE A 136 0.41 6.29 12.74
CA PHE A 136 -0.40 6.86 11.65
C PHE A 136 -1.53 7.71 12.19
N LYS A 137 -2.30 7.23 13.18
CA LYS A 137 -3.38 7.99 13.83
C LYS A 137 -2.87 9.28 14.49
N LYS A 138 -1.67 9.23 15.08
CA LYS A 138 -1.05 10.39 15.75
C LYS A 138 -0.64 11.47 14.77
N TYR A 139 -0.11 11.09 13.60
CA TYR A 139 0.55 12.02 12.69
C TYR A 139 -0.22 12.30 11.41
N LEU A 140 -1.05 11.35 10.94
CA LEU A 140 -1.83 11.52 9.73
C LEU A 140 -3.06 12.39 10.00
N LYS A 141 -3.16 13.51 9.29
CA LYS A 141 -4.36 14.35 9.27
C LYS A 141 -5.24 13.92 8.09
N ILE A 142 -6.53 14.15 8.17
CA ILE A 142 -7.49 13.75 7.13
C ILE A 142 -7.19 14.50 5.81
N PRO A 143 -7.39 13.85 4.61
CA PRO A 143 -8.32 12.74 4.35
C PRO A 143 -7.68 11.36 4.06
N ALA A 144 -6.37 11.20 4.12
CA ALA A 144 -5.75 9.93 3.74
C ALA A 144 -6.18 8.76 4.63
N LYS A 145 -6.39 7.59 4.03
CA LYS A 145 -6.82 6.37 4.70
C LYS A 145 -5.64 5.47 5.06
N MET A 146 -5.85 4.55 6.00
CA MET A 146 -4.82 3.60 6.44
C MET A 146 -5.08 2.20 5.89
N LYS A 147 -4.01 1.54 5.40
CA LYS A 147 -4.01 0.11 5.04
C LYS A 147 -2.96 -0.64 5.85
N ALA A 148 -3.38 -1.57 6.70
CA ALA A 148 -2.49 -2.52 7.35
C ALA A 148 -2.25 -3.73 6.45
N SER A 149 -1.01 -4.19 6.30
CA SER A 149 -0.69 -5.35 5.47
C SER A 149 0.52 -6.15 5.94
N GLY A 150 0.49 -7.45 5.66
CA GLY A 150 1.50 -8.40 6.11
C GLY A 150 1.27 -8.89 7.53
N GLY A 151 1.33 -10.19 7.75
CA GLY A 151 1.22 -10.79 9.08
C GLY A 151 -0.21 -10.90 9.65
N ILE A 152 -1.24 -10.47 8.95
CA ILE A 152 -2.64 -10.57 9.40
C ILE A 152 -3.14 -11.96 9.04
N ARG A 153 -3.35 -12.81 10.06
CA ARG A 153 -3.65 -14.24 9.85
C ARG A 153 -4.96 -14.70 10.46
N THR A 154 -5.53 -13.93 11.39
CA THR A 154 -6.75 -14.30 12.11
C THR A 154 -7.86 -13.29 11.92
N THR A 155 -9.10 -13.74 12.07
CA THR A 155 -10.28 -12.86 12.07
C THR A 155 -10.21 -11.82 13.20
N GLU A 156 -9.62 -12.19 14.34
CA GLU A 156 -9.45 -11.32 15.50
C GLU A 156 -8.48 -10.17 15.18
N ASP A 157 -7.29 -10.49 14.63
CA ASP A 157 -6.34 -9.46 14.17
C ASP A 157 -6.98 -8.52 13.17
N ALA A 158 -7.69 -9.09 12.18
CA ALA A 158 -8.35 -8.30 11.15
C ALA A 158 -9.36 -7.31 11.74
N LYS A 159 -10.23 -7.78 12.66
CA LYS A 159 -11.20 -6.93 13.37
C LYS A 159 -10.49 -5.82 14.15
N ARG A 160 -9.45 -6.17 14.90
CA ARG A 160 -8.68 -5.21 15.69
C ARG A 160 -8.04 -4.10 14.84
N TYR A 161 -7.50 -4.42 13.64
CA TYR A 161 -6.99 -3.40 12.72
C TYR A 161 -8.10 -2.49 12.18
N VAL A 162 -9.28 -3.05 11.88
CA VAL A 162 -10.44 -2.24 11.46
C VAL A 162 -10.89 -1.32 12.59
N GLU A 163 -11.02 -1.82 13.82
CA GLU A 163 -11.36 -1.05 15.02
C GLU A 163 -10.30 0.04 15.31
N SER A 164 -9.04 -0.21 14.97
CA SER A 164 -7.96 0.77 15.06
C SER A 164 -8.01 1.85 13.96
N GLY A 165 -8.99 1.79 13.04
CA GLY A 165 -9.21 2.80 12.01
C GLY A 165 -8.65 2.46 10.64
N CYS A 166 -8.12 1.26 10.42
CA CYS A 166 -7.73 0.82 9.08
C CYS A 166 -8.97 0.60 8.21
N SER A 167 -9.04 1.29 7.08
CA SER A 167 -10.14 1.13 6.11
C SER A 167 -9.88 0.06 5.06
N ARG A 168 -8.66 -0.49 5.02
CA ARG A 168 -8.27 -1.59 4.14
C ARG A 168 -7.25 -2.50 4.83
N LEU A 169 -7.33 -3.80 4.58
CA LEU A 169 -6.37 -4.80 5.03
C LEU A 169 -5.72 -5.51 3.84
N GLY A 170 -4.46 -5.87 3.98
CA GLY A 170 -3.72 -6.70 3.01
C GLY A 170 -3.29 -8.01 3.65
N THR A 171 -3.85 -9.11 3.19
CA THR A 171 -3.56 -10.45 3.69
C THR A 171 -3.68 -11.49 2.58
N SER A 172 -2.88 -12.54 2.63
CA SER A 172 -3.04 -13.74 1.81
C SER A 172 -4.07 -14.73 2.36
N ASN A 173 -4.51 -14.51 3.62
CA ASN A 173 -5.45 -15.40 4.32
C ASN A 173 -6.89 -14.86 4.31
N GLY A 174 -7.26 -14.02 3.33
CA GLY A 174 -8.56 -13.35 3.31
C GLY A 174 -9.76 -14.29 3.40
N VAL A 175 -9.73 -15.43 2.70
CA VAL A 175 -10.80 -16.43 2.74
C VAL A 175 -10.92 -17.02 4.14
N SER A 176 -9.84 -17.53 4.72
CA SER A 176 -9.85 -18.12 6.07
C SER A 176 -10.31 -17.11 7.15
N ILE A 177 -9.90 -15.84 7.02
CA ILE A 177 -10.33 -14.76 7.93
C ILE A 177 -11.84 -14.55 7.83
N MET A 178 -12.40 -14.53 6.64
CA MET A 178 -13.85 -14.33 6.44
C MET A 178 -14.68 -15.52 6.90
N GLU A 179 -14.16 -16.74 6.74
CA GLU A 179 -14.82 -17.99 7.17
C GLU A 179 -14.61 -18.29 8.67
N GLY A 180 -13.74 -17.56 9.36
CA GLY A 180 -13.38 -17.83 10.75
C GLY A 180 -12.61 -19.12 10.94
N THR A 181 -11.95 -19.63 9.88
CA THR A 181 -11.13 -20.83 9.88
C THR A 181 -9.65 -20.53 10.19
N LYS A 182 -8.87 -21.55 10.54
CA LYS A 182 -7.42 -21.35 10.71
C LYS A 182 -6.76 -21.08 9.35
N ALA A 183 -5.91 -20.05 9.33
CA ALA A 183 -5.06 -19.79 8.16
C ALA A 183 -4.24 -21.02 7.80
N GLN A 184 -4.23 -21.42 6.53
CA GLN A 184 -3.25 -22.35 6.03
C GLN A 184 -1.90 -21.61 5.97
N GLU A 185 -0.83 -22.23 6.44
CA GLU A 185 0.51 -21.68 6.29
C GLU A 185 0.82 -21.59 4.80
N ALA A 186 0.73 -20.40 4.24
CA ALA A 186 1.19 -20.10 2.91
C ALA A 186 2.55 -19.41 3.05
N TYR A 187 3.61 -20.18 2.70
CA TYR A 187 5.04 -19.82 2.54
C TYR A 187 5.73 -19.18 3.74
#